data_a65b95d55c0fb36193bfdf786dc77c91
#
_entry.id   a65b95d55c0fb36193bfdf786dc77c91
#
_cell.length_a   1.000
_cell.length_b   1.000
_cell.length_c   1.000
_cell.angle_alpha   90.00
_cell.angle_beta   90.00
_cell.angle_gamma   90.00
#
_symmetry.space_group_name_H-M   'P 1'
#
loop_
_entity.id
_entity.type
_entity.pdbx_description
1 polymer ?
#
loop_
_entity_poly.entity_id
_entity_poly.type
_entity_poly.pdbx_seq_one_letter_code
_entity_poly.pdbx_strand_id
1 'polypeptide(L)'
;KKWELFNLNMPVLAITDLMIKHDDLIIATQGRSFWILDDMGLVRQLDDDSNTKLYDPENSTIGNWSSELNSNDSDGTSSFTGVNPANGVVIYYNIGKEDDGKKVSIKIYNEDNKLVREITSVSDSNFISYNGGPSREPVLSNKAGLNRFVWDTRHTSLIGVPYAYIE
;
A
#
# COMPACT_ATOMS: atom_id res chain seq x y z
N LYS A 1 -16.30 -1.27 -27.26
CA LYS A 1 -14.92 -1.32 -26.71
C LYS A 1 -14.25 0.00 -27.06
N LYS A 2 -13.71 0.67 -26.05
CA LYS A 2 -12.96 1.92 -26.19
C LYS A 2 -11.51 1.61 -25.80
N TRP A 3 -10.57 2.15 -26.54
CA TRP A 3 -9.15 2.08 -26.21
C TRP A 3 -8.73 3.39 -25.56
N GLU A 4 -8.00 3.31 -24.47
CA GLU A 4 -7.44 4.45 -23.76
C GLU A 4 -5.93 4.30 -23.62
N LEU A 5 -5.24 5.41 -23.54
CA LEU A 5 -3.80 5.42 -23.34
C LEU A 5 -3.50 5.06 -21.89
N PHE A 6 -2.61 4.09 -21.70
CA PHE A 6 -2.22 3.57 -20.38
C PHE A 6 -0.69 3.48 -20.26
N ASN A 7 -0.03 4.61 -20.14
CA ASN A 7 1.43 4.67 -20.03
C ASN A 7 1.95 5.12 -18.65
N LEU A 8 1.05 5.53 -17.74
CA LEU A 8 1.40 5.97 -16.38
C LEU A 8 2.65 6.88 -16.37
N ASN A 9 3.71 6.49 -15.63
CA ASN A 9 4.98 7.21 -15.59
C ASN A 9 6.02 6.69 -16.61
N MET A 10 5.65 5.73 -17.45
CA MET A 10 6.54 5.19 -18.47
C MET A 10 6.72 6.20 -19.61
N PRO A 11 7.95 6.53 -20.02
CA PRO A 11 8.18 7.42 -21.14
C PRO A 11 7.75 6.77 -22.47
N VAL A 12 7.63 7.58 -23.51
CA VAL A 12 7.36 7.07 -24.86
C VAL A 12 8.55 6.25 -25.33
N LEU A 13 8.32 4.96 -25.56
CA LEU A 13 9.34 4.01 -26.00
C LEU A 13 8.71 2.83 -26.74
N ALA A 14 9.54 2.09 -27.49
CA ALA A 14 9.08 0.91 -28.20
C ALA A 14 8.95 -0.26 -27.22
N ILE A 15 7.77 -0.82 -27.12
CA ILE A 15 7.50 -2.05 -26.37
C ILE A 15 7.75 -3.23 -27.29
N THR A 16 8.56 -4.16 -26.83
CA THR A 16 8.94 -5.36 -27.59
C THR A 16 8.17 -6.59 -27.16
N ASP A 17 7.77 -6.66 -25.88
CA ASP A 17 6.97 -7.76 -25.34
C ASP A 17 6.19 -7.36 -24.10
N LEU A 18 5.10 -8.10 -23.83
CA LEU A 18 4.22 -7.92 -22.67
C LEU A 18 3.88 -9.28 -22.08
N MET A 19 4.01 -9.40 -20.78
CA MET A 19 3.62 -10.60 -20.04
C MET A 19 2.96 -10.25 -18.73
N ILE A 20 1.91 -10.98 -18.36
CA ILE A 20 1.32 -10.93 -17.02
C ILE A 20 1.77 -12.16 -16.26
N LYS A 21 2.36 -11.97 -15.09
CA LYS A 21 2.81 -13.05 -14.21
C LYS A 21 2.61 -12.65 -12.75
N HIS A 22 1.98 -13.53 -11.97
CA HIS A 22 1.66 -13.31 -10.55
C HIS A 22 0.94 -11.97 -10.28
N ASP A 23 0.05 -11.63 -11.21
CA ASP A 23 -0.72 -10.38 -11.22
C ASP A 23 0.10 -9.08 -11.44
N ASP A 24 1.34 -9.21 -11.91
CA ASP A 24 2.16 -8.10 -12.36
C ASP A 24 2.20 -8.02 -13.88
N LEU A 25 2.15 -6.82 -14.45
CA LEU A 25 2.37 -6.60 -15.87
C LEU A 25 3.85 -6.28 -16.10
N ILE A 26 4.54 -7.19 -16.77
CA ILE A 26 5.95 -7.06 -17.13
C ILE A 26 6.03 -6.59 -18.58
N ILE A 27 6.75 -5.49 -18.79
CA ILE A 27 6.91 -4.85 -20.10
C ILE A 27 8.37 -4.86 -20.49
N ALA A 28 8.71 -5.53 -21.59
CA ALA A 28 10.04 -5.47 -22.21
C ALA A 28 10.10 -4.29 -23.18
N THR A 29 11.19 -3.54 -23.12
CA THR A 29 11.34 -2.33 -23.93
C THR A 29 12.63 -2.33 -24.74
N GLN A 30 12.64 -1.60 -25.84
CA GLN A 30 13.86 -1.41 -26.61
C GLN A 30 14.74 -0.31 -25.99
N GLY A 31 15.84 -0.73 -25.36
CA GLY A 31 16.87 0.18 -24.84
C GLY A 31 16.59 0.83 -23.49
N ARG A 32 15.48 0.48 -22.82
CA ARG A 32 15.10 1.01 -21.49
C ARG A 32 14.75 -0.07 -20.47
N SER A 33 15.36 -1.26 -20.60
CA SER A 33 15.19 -2.37 -19.65
C SER A 33 13.74 -2.88 -19.55
N PHE A 34 13.42 -3.50 -18.43
CA PHE A 34 12.08 -3.98 -18.09
C PHE A 34 11.37 -2.98 -17.19
N TRP A 35 10.07 -2.87 -17.39
CA TRP A 35 9.15 -2.13 -16.52
C TRP A 35 8.15 -3.09 -15.92
N ILE A 36 7.83 -2.90 -14.67
CA ILE A 36 6.87 -3.74 -13.96
C ILE A 36 5.80 -2.82 -13.40
N LEU A 37 4.55 -3.16 -13.67
CA LEU A 37 3.39 -2.59 -13.01
C LEU A 37 2.85 -3.66 -12.08
N ASP A 38 3.02 -3.43 -10.81
CA ASP A 38 2.49 -4.27 -9.75
C ASP A 38 0.97 -4.11 -9.64
N ASP A 39 0.31 -5.06 -8.95
CA ASP A 39 -1.10 -4.97 -8.54
C ASP A 39 -2.07 -4.84 -9.73
N MET A 40 -1.95 -5.68 -10.76
CA MET A 40 -2.92 -5.74 -11.85
C MET A 40 -4.34 -6.09 -11.37
N GLY A 41 -4.47 -6.73 -10.22
CA GLY A 41 -5.74 -6.96 -9.55
C GLY A 41 -6.49 -5.67 -9.25
N LEU A 42 -5.79 -4.62 -8.82
CA LEU A 42 -6.37 -3.28 -8.69
C LEU A 42 -6.85 -2.75 -10.04
N VAL A 43 -6.01 -2.83 -11.07
CA VAL A 43 -6.33 -2.29 -12.41
C VAL A 43 -7.61 -2.93 -12.98
N ARG A 44 -7.81 -4.22 -12.75
CA ARG A 44 -9.04 -4.93 -13.16
C ARG A 44 -10.29 -4.50 -12.41
N GLN A 45 -10.14 -3.93 -11.21
CA GLN A 45 -11.24 -3.47 -10.38
C GLN A 45 -11.54 -1.97 -10.59
N LEU A 46 -10.64 -1.24 -11.25
CA LEU A 46 -10.87 0.16 -11.58
C LEU A 46 -12.01 0.28 -12.58
N ASP A 47 -12.94 1.18 -12.30
CA ASP A 47 -14.06 1.55 -13.15
C ASP A 47 -14.13 3.09 -13.21
N ASP A 48 -15.03 3.59 -14.04
CA ASP A 48 -15.28 5.03 -14.16
C ASP A 48 -16.05 5.61 -12.96
N ASP A 49 -16.36 4.78 -11.96
CA ASP A 49 -17.09 5.21 -10.77
C ASP A 49 -16.17 5.93 -9.79
N SER A 50 -16.43 7.21 -9.57
CA SER A 50 -15.68 8.07 -8.65
C SER A 50 -16.16 8.02 -7.20
N ASN A 51 -17.03 7.06 -6.85
CA ASN A 51 -17.58 6.91 -5.50
C ASN A 51 -16.54 6.39 -4.51
N THR A 52 -16.84 6.58 -3.22
CA THR A 52 -16.05 5.97 -2.14
C THR A 52 -16.20 4.46 -2.18
N LYS A 53 -15.06 3.75 -2.32
CA LYS A 53 -15.02 2.31 -2.56
C LYS A 53 -13.75 1.70 -1.97
N LEU A 54 -13.87 0.51 -1.41
CA LEU A 54 -12.75 -0.34 -1.03
C LEU A 54 -12.54 -1.37 -2.14
N TYR A 55 -11.29 -1.54 -2.55
CA TYR A 55 -10.92 -2.59 -3.52
C TYR A 55 -10.51 -3.85 -2.78
N ASP A 56 -10.78 -5.00 -3.39
CA ASP A 56 -10.37 -6.29 -2.84
C ASP A 56 -8.85 -6.39 -2.87
N PRO A 57 -8.20 -6.56 -1.71
CA PRO A 57 -6.75 -6.69 -1.65
C PRO A 57 -6.30 -8.04 -2.22
N GLU A 58 -5.13 -8.07 -2.80
CA GLU A 58 -4.51 -9.31 -3.23
C GLU A 58 -3.97 -10.12 -2.04
N ASN A 59 -3.80 -11.42 -2.25
CA ASN A 59 -3.15 -12.29 -1.29
C ASN A 59 -1.71 -11.84 -1.09
N SER A 60 -1.33 -11.57 0.15
CA SER A 60 0.00 -11.12 0.49
C SER A 60 0.78 -12.19 1.22
N THR A 61 2.06 -12.31 0.89
CA THR A 61 2.99 -13.17 1.61
C THR A 61 3.72 -12.33 2.65
N ILE A 62 3.62 -12.77 3.91
CA ILE A 62 4.39 -12.14 4.99
C ILE A 62 5.81 -12.68 4.92
N GLY A 63 6.77 -11.79 4.82
CA GLY A 63 8.17 -12.13 4.75
C GLY A 63 9.05 -11.05 5.36
N ASN A 64 10.30 -11.40 5.66
CA ASN A 64 11.30 -10.42 6.01
C ASN A 64 12.12 -10.09 4.76
N TRP A 65 11.81 -8.98 4.13
CA TRP A 65 12.47 -8.50 2.92
C TRP A 65 13.68 -7.60 3.21
N SER A 66 14.16 -7.56 4.45
CA SER A 66 15.37 -6.80 4.77
C SER A 66 16.55 -7.44 4.05
N SER A 67 17.10 -6.71 3.08
CA SER A 67 18.37 -7.04 2.46
C SER A 67 19.50 -6.65 3.44
N GLU A 68 20.18 -7.63 4.00
CA GLU A 68 21.42 -7.36 4.76
C GLU A 68 22.57 -6.91 3.86
N LEU A 69 22.43 -7.01 2.55
CA LEU A 69 23.51 -6.82 1.60
C LEU A 69 23.78 -5.37 1.19
N ASN A 70 22.80 -4.47 1.30
CA ASN A 70 23.02 -3.02 1.18
C ASN A 70 21.75 -2.27 1.58
N SER A 71 21.72 -1.79 2.81
CA SER A 71 20.58 -1.06 3.37
C SER A 71 20.31 0.31 2.71
N ASN A 72 21.21 0.78 1.87
CA ASN A 72 21.13 2.13 1.30
C ASN A 72 20.53 2.17 -0.12
N ASP A 73 20.45 1.04 -0.83
CA ASP A 73 20.01 1.03 -2.23
C ASP A 73 18.61 0.44 -2.45
N SER A 74 17.99 -0.12 -1.42
CA SER A 74 16.70 -0.80 -1.52
C SER A 74 15.49 0.09 -1.16
N ASP A 75 15.72 1.35 -0.86
CA ASP A 75 14.68 2.32 -0.51
C ASP A 75 14.04 3.02 -1.73
N GLY A 76 14.44 2.63 -2.94
CA GLY A 76 13.94 3.22 -4.18
C GLY A 76 14.45 4.65 -4.44
N THR A 77 15.45 5.13 -3.70
CA THR A 77 16.02 6.46 -3.92
C THR A 77 16.90 6.52 -5.15
N SER A 78 17.42 5.38 -5.61
CA SER A 78 18.16 5.27 -6.85
C SER A 78 17.22 5.02 -8.04
N SER A 79 17.38 5.78 -9.11
CA SER A 79 16.58 5.65 -10.35
C SER A 79 16.74 4.29 -11.06
N PHE A 80 17.67 3.47 -10.62
CA PHE A 80 18.03 2.19 -11.25
C PHE A 80 17.78 0.97 -10.36
N THR A 81 17.32 1.17 -9.13
CA THR A 81 17.00 0.09 -8.20
C THR A 81 15.49 -0.07 -8.08
N GLY A 82 15.02 -1.32 -8.08
CA GLY A 82 13.63 -1.64 -7.78
C GLY A 82 13.34 -1.43 -6.28
N VAL A 83 12.10 -1.18 -5.95
CA VAL A 83 11.61 -1.14 -4.57
C VAL A 83 11.19 -2.54 -4.16
N ASN A 84 11.55 -2.98 -2.96
CA ASN A 84 11.07 -4.25 -2.43
C ASN A 84 9.53 -4.24 -2.29
N PRO A 85 8.87 -5.40 -2.42
CA PRO A 85 7.44 -5.50 -2.13
C PRO A 85 7.11 -4.96 -0.75
N ALA A 86 5.92 -4.41 -0.61
CA ALA A 86 5.45 -3.93 0.68
C ALA A 86 5.41 -5.07 1.71
N ASN A 87 5.90 -4.80 2.93
CA ASN A 87 5.86 -5.77 4.01
C ASN A 87 4.49 -5.72 4.71
N GLY A 88 3.51 -6.39 4.14
CA GLY A 88 2.14 -6.40 4.63
C GLY A 88 1.11 -6.49 3.52
N VAL A 89 -0.16 -6.39 3.88
CA VAL A 89 -1.27 -6.37 2.94
C VAL A 89 -1.46 -4.98 2.38
N VAL A 90 -1.35 -4.85 1.06
CA VAL A 90 -1.64 -3.59 0.36
C VAL A 90 -3.14 -3.45 0.19
N ILE A 91 -3.69 -2.37 0.70
CA ILE A 91 -5.11 -2.06 0.65
C ILE A 91 -5.29 -0.77 -0.15
N TYR A 92 -6.02 -0.87 -1.25
CA TYR A 92 -6.41 0.27 -2.06
C TYR A 92 -7.86 0.67 -1.76
N TYR A 93 -8.12 1.96 -1.74
CA TYR A 93 -9.47 2.51 -1.58
C TYR A 93 -9.58 3.85 -2.30
N ASN A 94 -10.74 4.08 -2.88
CA ASN A 94 -11.07 5.37 -3.48
C ASN A 94 -11.93 6.18 -2.52
N ILE A 95 -11.71 7.47 -2.45
CA ILE A 95 -12.58 8.41 -1.74
C ILE A 95 -13.21 9.32 -2.78
N GLY A 96 -14.53 9.32 -2.82
CA GLY A 96 -15.29 10.20 -3.69
C GLY A 96 -15.05 11.66 -3.34
N LYS A 97 -15.20 12.56 -4.32
CA LYS A 97 -15.00 14.01 -4.13
C LYS A 97 -15.92 14.59 -3.04
N GLU A 98 -17.12 14.01 -2.87
CA GLU A 98 -18.08 14.45 -1.86
C GLU A 98 -17.67 14.05 -0.44
N ASP A 99 -16.74 13.09 -0.32
CA ASP A 99 -16.22 12.56 0.95
C ASP A 99 -14.82 13.08 1.28
N ASP A 100 -14.29 13.99 0.45
CA ASP A 100 -12.96 14.58 0.64
C ASP A 100 -12.84 15.22 2.04
N GLY A 101 -11.80 14.83 2.77
CA GLY A 101 -11.55 15.32 4.12
C GLY A 101 -12.45 14.73 5.22
N LYS A 102 -13.47 13.93 4.90
CA LYS A 102 -14.30 13.28 5.92
C LYS A 102 -13.51 12.19 6.64
N LYS A 103 -13.95 11.87 7.86
CA LYS A 103 -13.37 10.75 8.61
C LYS A 103 -13.68 9.43 7.90
N VAL A 104 -12.64 8.66 7.63
CA VAL A 104 -12.75 7.29 7.10
C VAL A 104 -12.14 6.29 8.07
N SER A 105 -12.61 5.06 8.03
CA SER A 105 -12.01 3.94 8.77
C SER A 105 -12.06 2.66 7.94
N ILE A 106 -11.03 1.82 8.12
CA ILE A 106 -10.95 0.46 7.60
C ILE A 106 -10.93 -0.48 8.80
N LYS A 107 -11.83 -1.47 8.77
CA LYS A 107 -11.93 -2.50 9.81
C LYS A 107 -11.54 -3.83 9.21
N ILE A 108 -10.65 -4.53 9.89
CA ILE A 108 -10.13 -5.84 9.49
C ILE A 108 -10.66 -6.87 10.46
N TYR A 109 -11.26 -7.92 9.91
CA TYR A 109 -11.85 -9.02 10.67
C TYR A 109 -11.15 -10.32 10.32
N ASN A 110 -11.12 -11.26 11.26
CA ASN A 110 -10.68 -12.62 11.00
C ASN A 110 -11.84 -13.49 10.46
N GLU A 111 -11.56 -14.76 10.18
CA GLU A 111 -12.55 -15.73 9.68
C GLU A 111 -13.74 -15.93 10.64
N ASP A 112 -13.54 -15.75 11.93
CA ASP A 112 -14.60 -15.80 12.96
C ASP A 112 -15.40 -14.50 13.09
N ASN A 113 -15.22 -13.52 12.19
CA ASN A 113 -15.81 -12.19 12.26
C ASN A 113 -15.43 -11.40 13.53
N LYS A 114 -14.30 -11.71 14.13
CA LYS A 114 -13.76 -10.90 15.24
C LYS A 114 -12.91 -9.77 14.69
N LEU A 115 -13.10 -8.56 15.21
CA LEU A 115 -12.32 -7.40 14.83
C LEU A 115 -10.84 -7.62 15.25
N VAL A 116 -9.96 -7.58 14.26
CA VAL A 116 -8.49 -7.68 14.44
C VAL A 116 -7.91 -6.29 14.62
N ARG A 117 -8.27 -5.36 13.74
CA ARG A 117 -7.77 -3.98 13.79
C ARG A 117 -8.75 -3.01 13.15
N GLU A 118 -8.81 -1.81 13.69
CA GLU A 118 -9.44 -0.65 13.07
C GLU A 118 -8.39 0.42 12.85
N ILE A 119 -8.29 0.92 11.61
CA ILE A 119 -7.40 2.01 11.23
C ILE A 119 -8.29 3.18 10.80
N THR A 120 -7.97 4.39 11.25
CA THR A 120 -8.78 5.58 10.96
C THR A 120 -7.93 6.68 10.32
N SER A 121 -8.58 7.65 9.69
CA SER A 121 -7.94 8.86 9.18
C SER A 121 -7.69 9.92 10.26
N VAL A 122 -8.09 9.66 11.50
CA VAL A 122 -7.91 10.59 12.62
C VAL A 122 -6.79 10.07 13.53
N SER A 123 -5.75 10.88 13.67
CA SER A 123 -4.65 10.59 14.59
C SER A 123 -5.10 10.73 16.05
N ASP A 124 -4.63 9.84 16.92
CA ASP A 124 -4.84 9.99 18.35
C ASP A 124 -4.06 11.21 18.87
N SER A 125 -4.80 12.23 19.31
CA SER A 125 -4.23 13.47 19.87
C SER A 125 -3.63 13.27 21.27
N ASN A 126 -4.01 12.19 21.95
CA ASN A 126 -3.54 11.89 23.31
C ASN A 126 -2.31 10.96 23.30
N PHE A 127 -1.86 10.54 22.13
CA PHE A 127 -0.69 9.68 22.01
C PHE A 127 0.56 10.40 22.52
N ILE A 128 1.21 9.84 23.53
CA ILE A 128 2.47 10.34 24.10
C ILE A 128 3.59 9.43 23.60
N SER A 129 4.54 10.00 22.83
CA SER A 129 5.76 9.30 22.42
C SER A 129 6.78 9.35 23.54
N TYR A 130 7.40 8.20 23.84
CA TYR A 130 8.53 8.10 24.77
C TYR A 130 9.56 7.08 24.27
N ASN A 131 10.77 7.19 24.77
CA ASN A 131 11.87 6.29 24.33
C ASN A 131 11.56 4.84 24.73
N GLY A 132 11.65 3.93 23.75
CA GLY A 132 11.28 2.52 23.94
C GLY A 132 9.77 2.24 23.93
N GLY A 133 8.93 3.27 23.76
CA GLY A 133 7.48 3.10 23.63
C GLY A 133 7.02 2.63 22.25
N PRO A 134 5.72 2.30 22.11
CA PRO A 134 5.16 1.90 20.84
C PRO A 134 5.21 3.06 19.82
N SER A 135 5.30 2.70 18.56
CA SER A 135 5.13 3.69 17.48
C SER A 135 3.69 4.19 17.44
N ARG A 136 3.52 5.44 16.97
CA ARG A 136 2.18 5.96 16.71
C ARG A 136 1.47 5.07 15.69
N GLU A 137 0.18 4.80 15.92
CA GLU A 137 -0.64 4.08 14.97
C GLU A 137 -0.67 4.82 13.61
N PRO A 138 -0.55 4.08 12.49
CA PRO A 138 -0.66 4.66 11.17
C PRO A 138 -2.07 5.23 10.94
N VAL A 139 -2.17 6.28 10.15
CA VAL A 139 -3.45 6.91 9.80
C VAL A 139 -3.73 6.74 8.31
N LEU A 140 -5.02 6.60 7.98
CA LEU A 140 -5.47 6.57 6.59
C LEU A 140 -5.44 7.97 5.99
N SER A 141 -5.14 8.04 4.69
CA SER A 141 -5.44 9.25 3.92
C SER A 141 -6.96 9.42 3.81
N ASN A 142 -7.44 10.64 3.89
CA ASN A 142 -8.86 10.97 3.68
C ASN A 142 -9.04 11.93 2.50
N LYS A 143 -8.08 11.96 1.57
CA LYS A 143 -8.14 12.81 0.37
C LYS A 143 -8.90 12.12 -0.74
N ALA A 144 -9.66 12.87 -1.50
CA ALA A 144 -10.37 12.37 -2.68
C ALA A 144 -9.42 11.72 -3.69
N GLY A 145 -9.89 10.64 -4.32
CA GLY A 145 -9.17 9.84 -5.29
C GLY A 145 -8.63 8.53 -4.72
N LEU A 146 -7.77 7.88 -5.49
CA LEU A 146 -7.18 6.60 -5.14
C LEU A 146 -6.14 6.77 -4.03
N ASN A 147 -6.32 6.01 -2.95
CA ASN A 147 -5.44 5.97 -1.80
C ASN A 147 -4.88 4.56 -1.61
N ARG A 148 -3.70 4.47 -1.02
CA ARG A 148 -3.00 3.22 -0.72
C ARG A 148 -2.62 3.20 0.76
N PHE A 149 -2.88 2.07 1.41
CA PHE A 149 -2.47 1.79 2.78
C PHE A 149 -1.82 0.41 2.83
N VAL A 150 -0.81 0.22 3.67
CA VAL A 150 -0.18 -1.09 3.91
C VAL A 150 -0.46 -1.48 5.35
N TRP A 151 -1.17 -2.59 5.52
CA TRP A 151 -1.38 -3.18 6.85
C TRP A 151 -0.27 -4.19 7.15
N ASP A 152 0.44 -3.98 8.23
CA ASP A 152 1.54 -4.81 8.72
C ASP A 152 1.12 -6.16 9.33
N THR A 153 -0.14 -6.55 9.18
CA THR A 153 -0.77 -7.77 9.73
C THR A 153 -0.78 -7.87 11.25
N ARG A 154 -0.47 -6.78 11.94
CA ARG A 154 -0.47 -6.75 13.40
C ARG A 154 -1.82 -6.30 13.94
N HIS A 155 -2.12 -6.75 15.14
CA HIS A 155 -3.21 -6.20 15.95
C HIS A 155 -2.90 -4.76 16.36
N THR A 156 -3.92 -4.08 16.88
CA THR A 156 -3.72 -2.77 17.52
C THR A 156 -2.68 -2.89 18.62
N SER A 157 -1.74 -1.95 18.66
CA SER A 157 -0.70 -1.93 19.68
C SER A 157 -1.30 -1.81 21.07
N LEU A 158 -0.74 -2.54 22.02
CA LEU A 158 -1.12 -2.36 23.43
C LEU A 158 -0.68 -1.00 23.90
N ILE A 159 -1.46 -0.43 24.81
CA ILE A 159 -1.08 0.80 25.49
C ILE A 159 0.13 0.48 26.37
N GLY A 160 1.27 1.06 26.03
CA GLY A 160 2.48 0.92 26.85
C GLY A 160 2.38 1.71 28.16
N VAL A 161 3.08 1.26 29.18
CA VAL A 161 3.25 2.03 30.42
C VAL A 161 4.47 2.95 30.22
N PRO A 162 4.30 4.28 30.28
CA PRO A 162 5.43 5.20 30.13
C PRO A 162 6.52 4.89 31.15
N TYR A 163 7.77 4.89 30.67
CA TYR A 163 8.96 4.62 31.49
C TYR A 163 9.07 3.22 32.08
N ALA A 164 8.22 2.27 31.68
CA ALA A 164 8.40 0.87 32.03
C ALA A 164 9.32 0.22 30.97
N TYR A 165 10.48 -0.27 31.41
CA TYR A 165 11.36 -1.10 30.60
C TYR A 165 11.06 -2.56 30.93
N ILE A 166 10.81 -3.35 29.89
CA ILE A 166 10.73 -4.82 30.01
C ILE A 166 12.12 -5.31 29.60
N GLU A 167 12.87 -5.86 30.57
CA GLU A 167 14.12 -6.55 30.32
C GLU A 167 13.87 -7.93 29.70
#